data_a0294a8320c84c6c4801329968aabbba
#
_entry.id   a0294a8320c84c6c4801329968aabbba
#
_cell.length_a   1.000
_cell.length_b   1.000
_cell.length_c   1.000
_cell.angle_alpha   90.00
_cell.angle_beta   90.00
_cell.angle_gamma   90.00
#
_symmetry.space_group_name_H-M   'P 1'
#
loop_
_entity.id
_entity.type
_entity.pdbx_description
1 polymer ?
#
loop_
_entity_poly.entity_id
_entity_poly.type
_entity_poly.pdbx_seq_one_letter_code
_entity_poly.pdbx_strand_id
1 'polypeptide(L)'
;ICQGGLGGRGNKDLISKRNPNPEICESGEKRRKITLDLELSLLTDVALIGLPNAGKSSLIQTITNSNSKIDSYPFTTVSPSLGVYENNKEIVTICDLPGLIKGAAEGTGLGKSVLRHLKNTKFIIFLLDPDNSEYNIEEQIKLLENEIETYNPEFRNIKNLKVVNKSDLDKTEKNYLNISTVTEEGISELLQQLDEISFRELNRVNKSYEKIFVEADEFD
;
A
#
# COMPACT_ATOMS: atom_id res chain seq x y z
N ILE A 1 24.38 6.50 0.93
CA ILE A 1 24.11 6.55 -0.52
C ILE A 1 25.05 7.56 -1.18
N CYS A 2 25.17 8.78 -0.70
CA CYS A 2 26.09 9.78 -1.20
C CYS A 2 27.17 10.09 -0.17
N GLN A 3 28.43 10.06 -0.59
CA GLN A 3 29.55 10.46 0.24
C GLN A 3 29.93 11.89 -0.10
N GLY A 4 30.04 12.77 0.89
CA GLY A 4 30.50 14.14 0.71
C GLY A 4 31.96 14.21 0.23
N GLY A 5 32.33 15.30 -0.44
CA GLY A 5 33.72 15.61 -0.72
C GLY A 5 34.47 16.05 0.53
N LEU A 6 35.79 15.97 0.49
CA LEU A 6 36.63 16.50 1.55
C LEU A 6 36.54 18.03 1.56
N GLY A 7 36.48 18.62 2.73
CA GLY A 7 36.56 20.07 2.90
C GLY A 7 37.94 20.59 2.52
N GLY A 8 38.02 21.78 1.90
CA GLY A 8 39.28 22.46 1.69
C GLY A 8 39.85 23.02 3.01
N ARG A 9 41.15 23.18 3.06
CA ARG A 9 41.83 23.84 4.22
C ARG A 9 41.51 25.32 4.25
N GLY A 10 41.22 25.82 5.43
CA GLY A 10 41.01 27.27 5.66
C GLY A 10 42.31 28.06 5.56
N ASN A 11 42.18 29.36 5.42
CA ASN A 11 43.35 30.27 5.39
C ASN A 11 44.26 30.12 6.63
N LYS A 12 43.69 29.82 7.78
CA LYS A 12 44.41 29.60 9.03
C LYS A 12 45.36 28.41 8.95
N ASP A 13 45.00 27.38 8.24
CA ASP A 13 45.81 26.15 8.06
C ASP A 13 46.89 26.32 6.99
N LEU A 14 46.81 27.42 6.22
CA LEU A 14 47.78 27.77 5.16
C LEU A 14 48.84 28.76 5.62
N ILE A 15 48.84 29.11 6.89
CA ILE A 15 49.87 30.00 7.48
C ILE A 15 51.24 29.34 7.38
N SER A 16 52.20 30.09 6.86
CA SER A 16 53.57 29.66 6.76
C SER A 16 54.54 30.81 7.12
N LYS A 17 55.80 30.48 7.38
CA LYS A 17 56.83 31.49 7.64
C LYS A 17 57.03 32.50 6.49
N ARG A 18 56.69 32.11 5.26
CA ARG A 18 56.74 32.97 4.08
C ARG A 18 55.48 33.76 3.81
N ASN A 19 54.35 33.28 4.30
CA ASN A 19 53.05 33.94 4.19
C ASN A 19 52.30 33.80 5.52
N PRO A 20 52.50 34.72 6.48
CA PRO A 20 51.89 34.67 7.78
C PRO A 20 50.39 35.01 7.77
N ASN A 21 49.91 35.69 6.73
CA ASN A 21 48.50 36.08 6.61
C ASN A 21 47.97 35.70 5.22
N PRO A 22 47.70 34.43 4.96
CA PRO A 22 47.12 34.01 3.66
C PRO A 22 45.68 34.52 3.52
N GLU A 23 45.39 35.18 2.41
CA GLU A 23 44.04 35.65 2.04
C GLU A 23 43.25 34.59 1.24
N ILE A 24 43.88 33.47 0.88
CA ILE A 24 43.29 32.38 0.08
C ILE A 24 43.01 31.19 0.95
N CYS A 25 42.02 30.41 0.55
CA CYS A 25 41.70 29.08 1.13
C CYS A 25 41.58 28.05 0.01
N GLU A 26 41.69 26.80 0.39
CA GLU A 26 41.43 25.69 -0.56
C GLU A 26 39.92 25.49 -0.73
N SER A 27 39.50 25.31 -1.97
CA SER A 27 38.12 24.86 -2.26
C SER A 27 37.96 23.40 -1.88
N GLY A 28 36.83 23.04 -1.30
CA GLY A 28 36.50 21.64 -1.07
C GLY A 28 36.35 20.85 -2.37
N GLU A 29 36.47 19.55 -2.25
CA GLU A 29 36.29 18.63 -3.38
C GLU A 29 34.84 18.65 -3.88
N LYS A 30 34.67 18.81 -5.20
CA LYS A 30 33.37 18.64 -5.83
C LYS A 30 33.12 17.13 -6.02
N ARG A 31 32.01 16.64 -5.49
CA ARG A 31 31.56 15.27 -5.74
C ARG A 31 30.56 15.21 -6.89
N ARG A 32 30.42 14.02 -7.49
CA ARG A 32 29.46 13.77 -8.55
C ARG A 32 28.03 14.00 -8.06
N LYS A 33 27.18 14.55 -8.88
CA LYS A 33 25.73 14.51 -8.66
C LYS A 33 25.24 13.11 -8.94
N ILE A 34 24.46 12.56 -8.04
CA ILE A 34 23.81 11.28 -8.20
C ILE A 34 22.32 11.57 -8.30
N THR A 35 21.71 11.09 -9.37
CA THR A 35 20.26 11.10 -9.53
C THR A 35 19.72 9.79 -8.98
N LEU A 36 18.75 9.86 -8.11
CA LEU A 36 18.11 8.68 -7.49
C LEU A 36 16.65 8.67 -7.88
N ASP A 37 16.20 7.56 -8.43
CA ASP A 37 14.79 7.27 -8.59
C ASP A 37 14.31 6.58 -7.31
N LEU A 38 13.39 7.23 -6.62
CA LEU A 38 12.82 6.73 -5.38
C LEU A 38 11.41 6.22 -5.65
N GLU A 39 11.18 4.95 -5.39
CA GLU A 39 9.86 4.33 -5.43
C GLU A 39 9.36 4.13 -4.00
N LEU A 40 8.26 4.80 -3.65
CA LEU A 40 7.58 4.60 -2.39
C LEU A 40 6.50 3.53 -2.56
N SER A 41 6.70 2.36 -1.97
CA SER A 41 5.68 1.32 -1.88
C SER A 41 4.88 1.50 -0.60
N LEU A 42 3.56 1.55 -0.71
CA LEU A 42 2.69 1.59 0.45
C LEU A 42 2.76 0.25 1.20
N LEU A 43 2.93 0.32 2.50
CA LEU A 43 2.84 -0.84 3.38
C LEU A 43 1.37 -1.07 3.71
N THR A 44 0.72 -1.95 2.98
CA THR A 44 -0.68 -2.31 3.17
C THR A 44 -0.74 -3.71 3.77
N ASP A 45 -1.37 -3.85 4.92
CA ASP A 45 -1.57 -5.16 5.55
C ASP A 45 -2.76 -5.88 4.93
N VAL A 46 -3.86 -5.16 4.72
CA VAL A 46 -5.11 -5.67 4.18
C VAL A 46 -5.50 -4.92 2.91
N ALA A 47 -5.68 -5.62 1.81
CA ALA A 47 -6.28 -5.09 0.60
C ALA A 47 -7.77 -5.35 0.56
N LEU A 48 -8.56 -4.31 0.34
CA LEU A 48 -10.00 -4.41 0.13
C LEU A 48 -10.30 -4.38 -1.36
N ILE A 49 -10.89 -5.45 -1.85
CA ILE A 49 -11.15 -5.69 -3.27
C ILE A 49 -12.62 -6.01 -3.48
N GLY A 50 -13.22 -5.46 -4.51
CA GLY A 50 -14.63 -5.69 -4.83
C GLY A 50 -15.07 -4.87 -6.03
N LEU A 51 -16.22 -5.21 -6.58
CA LEU A 51 -16.82 -4.51 -7.71
C LEU A 51 -17.08 -3.03 -7.40
N PRO A 52 -17.24 -2.17 -8.40
CA PRO A 52 -17.75 -0.82 -8.18
C PRO A 52 -19.06 -0.85 -7.38
N ASN A 53 -19.21 0.08 -6.46
CA ASN A 53 -20.38 0.21 -5.58
C ASN A 53 -20.60 -0.93 -4.57
N ALA A 54 -19.67 -1.85 -4.39
CA ALA A 54 -19.75 -2.87 -3.33
C ALA A 54 -19.66 -2.28 -1.90
N GLY A 55 -19.30 -1.00 -1.74
CA GLY A 55 -19.24 -0.32 -0.45
C GLY A 55 -17.86 -0.30 0.18
N LYS A 56 -16.78 -0.47 -0.58
CA LYS A 56 -15.39 -0.51 -0.08
C LYS A 56 -15.00 0.73 0.72
N SER A 57 -15.20 1.91 0.16
CA SER A 57 -14.85 3.16 0.84
C SER A 57 -15.73 3.40 2.07
N SER A 58 -17.01 2.98 2.04
CA SER A 58 -17.90 3.03 3.20
C SER A 58 -17.39 2.09 4.30
N LEU A 59 -16.95 0.88 3.96
CA LEU A 59 -16.41 -0.07 4.92
C LEU A 59 -15.14 0.49 5.60
N ILE A 60 -14.23 1.08 4.84
CA ILE A 60 -13.05 1.73 5.41
C ILE A 60 -13.47 2.83 6.39
N GLN A 61 -14.41 3.68 6.00
CA GLN A 61 -14.92 4.73 6.90
C GLN A 61 -15.50 4.17 8.18
N THR A 62 -16.33 3.13 8.09
CA THR A 62 -16.95 2.49 9.26
C THR A 62 -15.91 1.88 10.19
N ILE A 63 -14.91 1.17 9.65
CA ILE A 63 -13.86 0.53 10.46
C ILE A 63 -12.93 1.58 11.09
N THR A 64 -12.67 2.68 10.40
CA THR A 64 -11.69 3.70 10.84
C THR A 64 -12.32 4.85 11.63
N ASN A 65 -13.62 4.87 11.84
CA ASN A 65 -14.41 6.04 12.27
C ASN A 65 -14.18 6.49 13.72
N SER A 66 -13.32 5.84 14.50
CA SER A 66 -13.14 6.30 15.89
C SER A 66 -11.89 7.16 16.11
N ASN A 67 -10.80 7.03 15.33
CA ASN A 67 -9.55 7.76 15.62
C ASN A 67 -8.51 7.82 14.48
N SER A 68 -8.84 7.47 13.24
CA SER A 68 -7.82 7.33 12.21
C SER A 68 -7.96 8.34 11.09
N LYS A 69 -6.83 8.87 10.66
CA LYS A 69 -6.76 9.75 9.49
C LYS A 69 -6.90 8.93 8.22
N ILE A 70 -7.85 9.30 7.38
CA ILE A 70 -7.85 8.91 5.97
C ILE A 70 -6.83 9.84 5.31
N ASP A 71 -5.65 9.33 5.01
CA ASP A 71 -4.63 10.08 4.28
C ASP A 71 -4.72 9.75 2.78
N SER A 72 -4.90 10.79 1.97
CA SER A 72 -4.67 10.72 0.53
C SER A 72 -3.21 11.00 0.26
N TYR A 73 -2.50 10.07 -0.34
CA TYR A 73 -1.10 10.26 -0.68
C TYR A 73 -0.95 11.16 -1.93
N PRO A 74 -0.20 12.27 -1.83
CA PRO A 74 -0.07 13.25 -2.91
C PRO A 74 0.88 12.74 -3.95
N PHE A 75 0.97 11.78 -4.58
CA PHE A 75 1.85 11.37 -5.70
C PHE A 75 1.33 10.14 -6.46
N THR A 76 0.07 9.75 -6.24
CA THR A 76 -0.56 8.62 -6.95
C THR A 76 -1.56 9.15 -7.96
N THR A 77 -1.50 8.67 -9.19
CA THR A 77 -2.44 9.04 -10.29
C THR A 77 -3.87 8.57 -9.99
N VAL A 78 -4.02 7.58 -9.10
CA VAL A 78 -5.28 7.13 -8.49
C VAL A 78 -5.01 7.09 -6.99
N SER A 79 -5.72 7.92 -6.23
CA SER A 79 -5.56 7.98 -4.78
C SER A 79 -6.25 6.78 -4.12
N PRO A 80 -5.52 5.76 -3.69
CA PRO A 80 -6.11 4.70 -2.89
C PRO A 80 -6.58 5.30 -1.55
N SER A 81 -7.75 4.92 -1.10
CA SER A 81 -8.21 5.28 0.24
C SER A 81 -7.53 4.34 1.23
N LEU A 82 -6.74 4.92 2.13
CA LEU A 82 -6.11 4.17 3.22
C LEU A 82 -6.88 4.40 4.50
N GLY A 83 -7.20 3.32 5.17
CA GLY A 83 -7.72 3.31 6.52
C GLY A 83 -6.71 2.67 7.47
N VAL A 84 -6.67 3.15 8.68
CA VAL A 84 -5.88 2.55 9.74
C VAL A 84 -6.85 2.03 10.79
N TYR A 85 -6.77 0.76 11.07
CA TYR A 85 -7.48 0.10 12.15
C TYR A 85 -6.49 -0.22 13.26
N GLU A 86 -6.77 0.25 14.46
CA GLU A 86 -5.95 0.00 15.63
C GLU A 86 -6.73 -0.88 16.60
N ASN A 87 -6.17 -2.03 16.92
CA ASN A 87 -6.64 -2.88 17.98
C ASN A 87 -5.67 -2.86 19.17
N ASN A 88 -6.00 -3.56 20.26
CA ASN A 88 -5.17 -3.60 21.47
C ASN A 88 -3.77 -4.23 21.25
N LYS A 89 -3.51 -4.84 20.10
CA LYS A 89 -2.30 -5.60 19.83
C LYS A 89 -1.41 -4.94 18.75
N GLU A 90 -2.01 -4.41 17.71
CA GLU A 90 -1.27 -3.90 16.55
C GLU A 90 -2.07 -2.90 15.72
N ILE A 91 -1.35 -2.17 14.89
CA ILE A 91 -1.93 -1.25 13.91
C ILE A 91 -1.99 -1.99 12.58
N VAL A 92 -3.18 -2.04 11.98
CA VAL A 92 -3.46 -2.69 10.70
C VAL A 92 -3.82 -1.64 9.66
N THR A 93 -3.12 -1.63 8.54
CA THR A 93 -3.39 -0.72 7.42
C THR A 93 -4.28 -1.40 6.40
N ILE A 94 -5.43 -0.80 6.09
CA ILE A 94 -6.40 -1.28 5.12
C ILE A 94 -6.41 -0.33 3.92
N CYS A 95 -6.26 -0.88 2.72
CA CYS A 95 -6.23 -0.10 1.47
C CYS A 95 -7.41 -0.48 0.59
N ASP A 96 -8.21 0.50 0.17
CA ASP A 96 -9.15 0.35 -0.94
C ASP A 96 -8.36 0.36 -2.25
N LEU A 97 -8.54 -0.65 -3.06
CA LEU A 97 -7.95 -0.72 -4.39
C LEU A 97 -9.04 -0.42 -5.44
N PRO A 98 -9.28 0.86 -5.74
CA PRO A 98 -10.29 1.23 -6.70
C PRO A 98 -9.85 0.85 -8.12
N GLY A 99 -10.78 0.40 -8.93
CA GLY A 99 -10.59 0.27 -10.38
C GLY A 99 -9.92 -0.99 -10.88
N LEU A 100 -9.85 -2.07 -10.08
CA LEU A 100 -9.38 -3.36 -10.56
C LEU A 100 -10.14 -3.83 -11.82
N ILE A 101 -11.44 -3.56 -11.93
CA ILE A 101 -12.31 -4.15 -12.96
C ILE A 101 -12.47 -3.30 -14.23
N LYS A 102 -12.27 -1.99 -14.18
CA LYS A 102 -12.48 -1.12 -15.37
C LYS A 102 -11.29 -1.02 -16.33
N GLY A 103 -10.14 -1.56 -16.01
CA GLY A 103 -8.91 -1.39 -16.80
C GLY A 103 -8.39 -2.65 -17.48
N ALA A 104 -8.78 -3.83 -17.04
CA ALA A 104 -8.25 -5.10 -17.56
C ALA A 104 -8.74 -5.39 -18.99
N ALA A 105 -10.01 -5.08 -19.30
CA ALA A 105 -10.61 -5.34 -20.61
C ALA A 105 -10.18 -4.32 -21.70
N GLU A 106 -9.78 -3.11 -21.31
CA GLU A 106 -9.48 -2.01 -22.25
C GLU A 106 -7.99 -1.69 -22.43
N GLY A 107 -7.09 -2.41 -21.77
CA GLY A 107 -5.65 -2.23 -21.94
C GLY A 107 -5.08 -0.86 -21.47
N THR A 108 -5.91 -0.02 -20.89
CA THR A 108 -5.56 1.35 -20.47
C THR A 108 -5.02 1.45 -19.03
N GLY A 109 -4.32 0.43 -18.57
CA GLY A 109 -3.17 0.60 -17.71
C GLY A 109 -3.28 1.19 -16.31
N LEU A 110 -4.45 1.46 -15.75
CA LEU A 110 -4.57 1.84 -14.33
C LEU A 110 -4.28 0.66 -13.37
N GLY A 111 -4.49 -0.57 -13.83
CA GLY A 111 -4.31 -1.78 -13.03
C GLY A 111 -2.88 -1.98 -12.50
N LYS A 112 -1.85 -1.72 -13.29
CA LYS A 112 -0.46 -2.02 -12.89
C LYS A 112 0.06 -1.13 -11.75
N SER A 113 -0.33 0.14 -11.69
CA SER A 113 0.11 1.03 -10.61
C SER A 113 -0.61 0.75 -9.29
N VAL A 114 -1.91 0.43 -9.35
CA VAL A 114 -2.73 0.09 -8.17
C VAL A 114 -2.31 -1.26 -7.60
N LEU A 115 -2.09 -2.25 -8.48
CA LEU A 115 -1.71 -3.59 -8.09
C LEU A 115 -0.27 -3.69 -7.55
N ARG A 116 0.57 -2.68 -7.82
CA ARG A 116 1.89 -2.56 -7.19
C ARG A 116 1.78 -2.43 -5.66
N HIS A 117 0.69 -1.84 -5.17
CA HIS A 117 0.43 -1.72 -3.74
C HIS A 117 0.07 -3.06 -3.08
N LEU A 118 -0.40 -4.05 -3.86
CA LEU A 118 -0.63 -5.41 -3.37
C LEU A 118 0.65 -6.18 -3.06
N LYS A 119 1.81 -5.74 -3.56
CA LYS A 119 3.08 -6.47 -3.38
C LYS A 119 3.43 -6.75 -1.91
N ASN A 120 3.00 -5.86 -1.02
CA ASN A 120 3.24 -5.97 0.42
C ASN A 120 2.01 -6.42 1.21
N THR A 121 0.89 -6.68 0.53
CA THR A 121 -0.37 -7.11 1.15
C THR A 121 -0.25 -8.53 1.69
N LYS A 122 -0.76 -8.73 2.88
CA LYS A 122 -0.70 -10.01 3.61
C LYS A 122 -2.05 -10.70 3.68
N PHE A 123 -3.12 -9.93 3.51
CA PHE A 123 -4.47 -10.40 3.61
C PHE A 123 -5.38 -9.67 2.63
N ILE A 124 -6.34 -10.38 2.05
CA ILE A 124 -7.28 -9.81 1.09
C ILE A 124 -8.71 -9.97 1.62
N ILE A 125 -9.48 -8.90 1.58
CA ILE A 125 -10.92 -8.95 1.81
C ILE A 125 -11.61 -8.75 0.47
N PHE A 126 -12.38 -9.76 0.03
CA PHE A 126 -13.29 -9.65 -1.09
C PHE A 126 -14.63 -9.13 -0.60
N LEU A 127 -14.96 -7.89 -0.95
CA LEU A 127 -16.25 -7.28 -0.62
C LEU A 127 -17.22 -7.51 -1.76
N LEU A 128 -18.27 -8.27 -1.48
CA LEU A 128 -19.25 -8.75 -2.45
C LEU A 128 -20.57 -8.01 -2.27
N ASP A 129 -21.25 -7.76 -3.36
CA ASP A 129 -22.52 -7.04 -3.40
C ASP A 129 -23.65 -7.99 -3.84
N PRO A 130 -24.58 -8.38 -2.95
CA PRO A 130 -25.69 -9.26 -3.30
C PRO A 130 -26.74 -8.56 -4.16
N ASP A 131 -26.70 -7.22 -4.24
CA ASP A 131 -27.60 -6.40 -5.08
C ASP A 131 -27.00 -6.04 -6.44
N ASN A 132 -25.90 -6.66 -6.81
CA ASN A 132 -25.27 -6.44 -8.11
C ASN A 132 -26.16 -6.98 -9.23
N SER A 133 -26.46 -6.14 -10.23
CA SER A 133 -27.38 -6.50 -11.33
C SER A 133 -26.73 -7.36 -12.42
N GLU A 134 -25.40 -7.40 -12.49
CA GLU A 134 -24.66 -8.05 -13.57
C GLU A 134 -24.12 -9.42 -13.17
N TYR A 135 -23.69 -9.55 -11.90
CA TYR A 135 -22.98 -10.74 -11.41
C TYR A 135 -23.55 -11.23 -10.09
N ASN A 136 -23.83 -12.53 -9.98
CA ASN A 136 -24.12 -13.14 -8.68
C ASN A 136 -22.85 -13.27 -7.83
N ILE A 137 -22.99 -13.65 -6.57
CA ILE A 137 -21.87 -13.70 -5.61
C ILE A 137 -20.72 -14.60 -6.09
N GLU A 138 -21.04 -15.79 -6.62
CA GLU A 138 -20.03 -16.74 -7.11
C GLU A 138 -19.31 -16.22 -8.36
N GLU A 139 -20.01 -15.51 -9.23
CA GLU A 139 -19.43 -14.88 -10.42
C GLU A 139 -18.53 -13.71 -10.03
N GLN A 140 -18.94 -12.91 -9.04
CA GLN A 140 -18.09 -11.82 -8.51
C GLN A 140 -16.79 -12.38 -7.96
N ILE A 141 -16.84 -13.44 -7.17
CA ILE A 141 -15.65 -14.09 -6.60
C ILE A 141 -14.71 -14.55 -7.71
N LYS A 142 -15.21 -15.31 -8.68
CA LYS A 142 -14.40 -15.80 -9.79
C LYS A 142 -13.77 -14.68 -10.60
N LEU A 143 -14.50 -13.60 -10.84
CA LEU A 143 -14.02 -12.45 -11.59
C LEU A 143 -12.88 -11.76 -10.85
N LEU A 144 -13.05 -11.52 -9.55
CA LEU A 144 -12.04 -10.88 -8.71
C LEU A 144 -10.78 -11.76 -8.54
N GLU A 145 -10.95 -13.06 -8.31
CA GLU A 145 -9.84 -14.01 -8.21
C GLU A 145 -9.04 -14.07 -9.52
N ASN A 146 -9.70 -14.16 -10.65
CA ASN A 146 -9.05 -14.19 -11.97
C ASN A 146 -8.28 -12.91 -12.27
N GLU A 147 -8.81 -11.75 -11.89
CA GLU A 147 -8.13 -10.48 -12.10
C GLU A 147 -6.84 -10.37 -11.30
N ILE A 148 -6.88 -10.78 -10.04
CA ILE A 148 -5.71 -10.80 -9.17
C ILE A 148 -4.66 -11.79 -9.69
N GLU A 149 -5.07 -13.01 -10.06
CA GLU A 149 -4.18 -14.03 -10.60
C GLU A 149 -3.53 -13.61 -11.93
N THR A 150 -4.27 -12.91 -12.77
CA THR A 150 -3.75 -12.39 -14.05
C THR A 150 -2.65 -11.38 -13.81
N TYR A 151 -2.74 -10.60 -12.74
CA TYR A 151 -1.71 -9.64 -12.39
C TYR A 151 -0.46 -10.30 -11.78
N ASN A 152 -0.64 -11.13 -10.77
CA ASN A 152 0.44 -11.90 -10.17
C ASN A 152 -0.10 -13.23 -9.61
N PRO A 153 0.31 -14.37 -10.18
CA PRO A 153 -0.10 -15.68 -9.70
C PRO A 153 0.23 -15.98 -8.22
N GLU A 154 1.22 -15.28 -7.65
CA GLU A 154 1.58 -15.44 -6.24
C GLU A 154 0.47 -14.99 -5.29
N PHE A 155 -0.39 -14.07 -5.72
CA PHE A 155 -1.50 -13.58 -4.90
C PHE A 155 -2.57 -14.62 -4.62
N ARG A 156 -2.60 -15.70 -5.39
CA ARG A 156 -3.46 -16.88 -5.11
C ARG A 156 -3.20 -17.46 -3.73
N ASN A 157 -1.97 -17.34 -3.23
CA ASN A 157 -1.55 -17.89 -1.95
C ASN A 157 -1.79 -16.95 -0.76
N ILE A 158 -2.21 -15.71 -1.01
CA ILE A 158 -2.53 -14.77 0.05
C ILE A 158 -3.83 -15.21 0.73
N LYS A 159 -3.81 -15.21 2.07
CA LYS A 159 -5.01 -15.47 2.86
C LYS A 159 -6.10 -14.47 2.51
N ASN A 160 -7.32 -14.94 2.37
CA ASN A 160 -8.44 -14.08 2.01
C ASN A 160 -9.69 -14.38 2.83
N LEU A 161 -10.57 -13.40 2.90
CA LEU A 161 -11.90 -13.47 3.49
C LEU A 161 -12.92 -12.95 2.49
N LYS A 162 -14.03 -13.68 2.33
CA LYS A 162 -15.14 -13.28 1.47
C LYS A 162 -16.25 -12.74 2.34
N VAL A 163 -16.61 -11.48 2.12
CA VAL A 163 -17.57 -10.73 2.94
C VAL A 163 -18.66 -10.18 2.03
N VAL A 164 -19.90 -10.46 2.37
CA VAL A 164 -21.08 -9.95 1.66
C VAL A 164 -21.56 -8.70 2.40
N ASN A 165 -21.55 -7.56 1.71
CA ASN A 165 -22.03 -6.30 2.24
C ASN A 165 -23.52 -6.10 1.91
N LYS A 166 -24.13 -5.05 2.46
CA LYS A 166 -25.53 -4.67 2.24
C LYS A 166 -26.54 -5.70 2.74
N SER A 167 -26.24 -6.38 3.87
CA SER A 167 -27.20 -7.29 4.50
C SER A 167 -28.52 -6.64 4.93
N ASP A 168 -28.52 -5.31 5.04
CA ASP A 168 -29.70 -4.47 5.28
C ASP A 168 -30.75 -4.53 4.16
N LEU A 169 -30.41 -5.04 2.99
CA LEU A 169 -31.34 -5.23 1.88
C LEU A 169 -32.04 -6.61 1.90
N ASP A 170 -32.03 -7.31 3.05
CA ASP A 170 -32.56 -8.68 3.22
C ASP A 170 -31.97 -9.75 2.25
N LYS A 171 -30.78 -9.47 1.74
CA LYS A 171 -30.03 -10.36 0.84
C LYS A 171 -28.79 -10.89 1.57
N THR A 172 -28.98 -11.98 2.29
CA THR A 172 -27.90 -12.61 3.04
C THR A 172 -27.47 -13.94 2.40
N GLU A 173 -26.17 -14.22 2.46
CA GLU A 173 -25.58 -15.45 1.94
C GLU A 173 -25.06 -16.32 3.09
N LYS A 174 -25.62 -17.52 3.25
CA LYS A 174 -25.35 -18.40 4.42
C LYS A 174 -23.89 -18.84 4.56
N ASN A 175 -23.15 -18.86 3.46
CA ASN A 175 -21.78 -19.39 3.43
C ASN A 175 -20.71 -18.32 3.67
N TYR A 176 -21.09 -17.07 3.82
CA TYR A 176 -20.18 -15.95 3.94
C TYR A 176 -20.50 -15.08 5.16
N LEU A 177 -19.53 -14.31 5.61
CA LEU A 177 -19.78 -13.28 6.59
C LEU A 177 -20.61 -12.17 5.95
N ASN A 178 -21.79 -11.91 6.50
CA ASN A 178 -22.67 -10.84 6.03
C ASN A 178 -22.51 -9.61 6.91
N ILE A 179 -22.35 -8.46 6.29
CA ILE A 179 -22.21 -7.18 6.97
C ILE A 179 -23.11 -6.14 6.33
N SER A 180 -23.39 -5.08 7.06
CA SER A 180 -23.93 -3.84 6.51
C SER A 180 -23.10 -2.66 6.98
N THR A 181 -22.56 -1.90 6.03
CA THR A 181 -21.86 -0.65 6.34
C THR A 181 -22.81 0.50 6.69
N VAL A 182 -24.11 0.30 6.54
CA VAL A 182 -25.16 1.28 6.86
C VAL A 182 -25.67 1.07 8.28
N THR A 183 -26.00 -0.18 8.65
CA THR A 183 -26.50 -0.53 9.97
C THR A 183 -25.39 -0.95 10.94
N GLU A 184 -24.16 -1.11 10.47
CA GLU A 184 -22.99 -1.61 11.20
C GLU A 184 -23.14 -3.06 11.69
N GLU A 185 -24.18 -3.78 11.23
CA GLU A 185 -24.38 -5.19 11.53
C GLU A 185 -23.22 -6.02 10.95
N GLY A 186 -22.75 -7.02 11.71
CA GLY A 186 -21.63 -7.89 11.30
C GLY A 186 -20.24 -7.25 11.31
N ILE A 187 -20.11 -5.94 11.51
CA ILE A 187 -18.81 -5.25 11.53
C ILE A 187 -17.94 -5.74 12.70
N SER A 188 -18.55 -5.93 13.86
CA SER A 188 -17.82 -6.45 15.05
C SER A 188 -17.26 -7.85 14.81
N GLU A 189 -17.97 -8.71 14.10
CA GLU A 189 -17.50 -10.05 13.73
C GLU A 189 -16.36 -9.98 12.72
N LEU A 190 -16.44 -9.07 11.74
CA LEU A 190 -15.36 -8.82 10.80
C LEU A 190 -14.08 -8.37 11.52
N LEU A 191 -14.20 -7.42 12.44
CA LEU A 191 -13.08 -6.94 13.24
C LEU A 191 -12.48 -8.05 14.11
N GLN A 192 -13.30 -8.89 14.72
CA GLN A 192 -12.84 -10.03 15.50
C GLN A 192 -12.03 -11.01 14.63
N GLN A 193 -12.49 -11.31 13.40
CA GLN A 193 -11.73 -12.16 12.49
C GLN A 193 -10.41 -11.52 12.07
N LEU A 194 -10.37 -10.21 11.90
CA LEU A 194 -9.12 -9.48 11.63
C LEU A 194 -8.18 -9.51 12.85
N ASP A 195 -8.71 -9.42 14.06
CA ASP A 195 -7.92 -9.46 15.29
C ASP A 195 -7.29 -10.83 15.56
N GLU A 196 -7.87 -11.91 15.04
CA GLU A 196 -7.32 -13.27 15.11
C GLU A 196 -6.11 -13.45 14.18
N ILE A 197 -5.97 -12.58 13.18
CA ILE A 197 -4.87 -12.60 12.24
C ILE A 197 -3.70 -11.84 12.83
N SER A 198 -2.61 -12.53 13.16
CA SER A 198 -1.38 -11.88 13.62
C SER A 198 -0.59 -11.32 12.43
N PHE A 199 -0.81 -10.06 12.12
CA PHE A 199 -0.08 -9.37 11.05
C PHE A 199 1.40 -9.20 11.39
N ARG A 200 1.78 -9.15 12.67
CA ARG A 200 3.19 -9.11 13.10
C ARG A 200 3.94 -10.40 12.78
N GLU A 201 3.28 -11.54 12.90
CA GLU A 201 3.88 -12.83 12.53
C GLU A 201 4.05 -12.95 11.02
N LEU A 202 3.06 -12.51 10.25
CA LEU A 202 3.16 -12.42 8.80
C LEU A 202 4.29 -11.48 8.35
N ASN A 203 4.57 -10.41 9.10
CA ASN A 203 5.70 -9.52 8.86
C ASN A 203 7.07 -10.16 9.09
N ARG A 204 7.18 -11.13 9.98
CA ARG A 204 8.47 -11.80 10.27
C ARG A 204 8.92 -12.70 9.12
N VAL A 205 7.98 -13.27 8.39
CA VAL A 205 8.28 -14.15 7.24
C VAL A 205 8.79 -13.34 6.04
N ASN A 206 8.34 -12.08 5.89
CA ASN A 206 8.71 -11.23 4.75
C ASN A 206 9.82 -10.21 5.03
N LYS A 207 10.52 -10.28 6.16
CA LYS A 207 11.70 -9.46 6.43
C LYS A 207 12.99 -9.96 5.75
N SER A 208 12.92 -10.36 4.51
CA SER A 208 14.04 -10.20 3.61
C SER A 208 14.01 -8.72 3.15
N TYR A 209 14.76 -7.87 3.82
CA TYR A 209 15.04 -6.54 3.31
C TYR A 209 15.60 -6.70 1.90
N GLU A 210 14.83 -6.38 0.88
CA GLU A 210 15.39 -6.18 -0.44
C GLU A 210 16.45 -5.09 -0.27
N LYS A 211 17.72 -5.47 -0.48
CA LYS A 211 18.79 -4.49 -0.56
C LYS A 211 18.39 -3.53 -1.68
N ILE A 212 18.25 -2.27 -1.35
CA ILE A 212 18.08 -1.22 -2.36
C ILE A 212 19.36 -1.23 -3.16
N PHE A 213 19.33 -1.84 -4.34
CA PHE A 213 20.42 -1.74 -5.31
C PHE A 213 20.30 -0.37 -5.96
N VAL A 214 21.25 0.48 -5.67
CA VAL A 214 21.46 1.72 -6.43
C VAL A 214 22.43 1.36 -7.52
N GLU A 215 21.95 1.15 -8.74
CA GLU A 215 22.81 1.13 -9.92
C GLU A 215 23.33 2.54 -10.13
N ALA A 216 24.60 2.72 -9.91
CA ALA A 216 25.29 3.95 -10.30
C ALA A 216 25.72 3.76 -11.76
N ASP A 217 25.04 4.38 -12.70
CA ASP A 217 25.54 4.50 -14.07
C ASP A 217 26.87 5.24 -14.03
N GLU A 218 27.91 4.54 -14.40
CA GLU A 218 29.23 5.13 -14.68
C GLU A 218 29.12 5.87 -16.01
N PHE A 219 28.86 7.16 -15.95
CA PHE A 219 29.10 8.02 -17.08
C PHE A 219 30.51 8.60 -16.96
N ASP A 220 31.35 8.30 -17.97
CA ASP A 220 32.66 8.89 -18.25
C ASP A 220 32.63 10.41 -18.37
#